data_d6c8c16000a9d97412aef604cea60236
#
_entry.id   d6c8c16000a9d97412aef604cea60236
#
_cell.length_a   1.000
_cell.length_b   1.000
_cell.length_c   1.000
_cell.angle_alpha   90.00
_cell.angle_beta   90.00
_cell.angle_gamma   90.00
#
_symmetry.space_group_name_H-M   'P 1'
#
loop_
_entity.id
_entity.type
_entity.pdbx_description
1 polymer ?
#
loop_
_entity_poly.entity_id
_entity_poly.type
_entity_poly.pdbx_seq_one_letter_code
_entity_poly.pdbx_strand_id
1 'polypeptide(L)'
;MCLGIPMRIIDVDGYNARCEAKGVQRDISLFMLQHEPVVPGDFVMVHVGYAIQKMTEEEALSAWELYDEVLGAGESGAGDA
;
A
#
# COMPACT_ATOMS: atom_id res chain seq x y z
N MET A 1 -9.44 -7.82 -11.83
CA MET A 1 -9.06 -8.13 -10.49
C MET A 1 -8.49 -6.94 -9.77
N CYS A 2 -9.01 -6.65 -8.63
CA CYS A 2 -8.53 -5.52 -7.85
C CYS A 2 -7.35 -5.92 -7.02
N LEU A 3 -6.25 -5.31 -7.27
CA LEU A 3 -5.07 -5.55 -6.47
C LEU A 3 -4.76 -4.29 -5.71
N GLY A 4 -4.85 -4.39 -4.40
CA GLY A 4 -4.39 -3.29 -3.57
C GLY A 4 -2.89 -3.36 -3.44
N ILE A 5 -2.33 -2.25 -3.02
CA ILE A 5 -0.90 -2.13 -2.79
C ILE A 5 -0.69 -1.76 -1.34
N PRO A 6 0.09 -2.53 -0.58
CA PRO A 6 0.38 -2.15 0.81
C PRO A 6 1.28 -0.94 0.83
N MET A 7 0.90 0.06 1.61
CA MET A 7 1.71 1.27 1.74
C MET A 7 1.79 1.67 3.19
N ARG A 8 2.88 2.32 3.56
CA ARG A 8 3.10 2.78 4.92
C ARG A 8 2.64 4.22 5.05
N ILE A 9 1.87 4.50 6.07
CA ILE A 9 1.39 5.85 6.33
C ILE A 9 2.53 6.71 6.84
N ILE A 10 2.73 7.86 6.22
CA ILE A 10 3.76 8.81 6.62
C ILE A 10 3.12 9.91 7.45
N ASP A 11 1.96 10.39 7.03
CA ASP A 11 1.33 11.56 7.65
C ASP A 11 -0.17 11.44 7.48
N VAL A 12 -0.90 11.96 8.45
CA VAL A 12 -2.37 11.89 8.44
C VAL A 12 -2.94 13.27 8.70
N ASP A 13 -3.93 13.66 7.92
CA ASP A 13 -4.61 14.93 8.08
C ASP A 13 -6.10 14.69 7.83
N GLY A 14 -6.86 14.47 8.91
CA GLY A 14 -8.28 14.16 8.79
C GLY A 14 -8.47 12.82 8.09
N TYR A 15 -9.20 12.85 7.00
CA TYR A 15 -9.42 11.65 6.20
C TYR A 15 -8.42 11.52 5.07
N ASN A 16 -7.40 12.36 5.05
CA ASN A 16 -6.37 12.29 4.03
C ASN A 16 -5.09 11.81 4.67
N ALA A 17 -4.29 11.09 3.91
CA ALA A 17 -3.02 10.60 4.40
C ALA A 17 -2.03 10.56 3.27
N ARG A 18 -0.78 10.76 3.61
CA ARG A 18 0.31 10.54 2.68
C ARG A 18 0.95 9.20 3.03
N CYS A 19 1.17 8.39 2.03
CA CYS A 19 1.75 7.08 2.25
C CYS A 19 2.85 6.83 1.25
N GLU A 20 3.63 5.80 1.53
CA GLU A 20 4.82 5.50 0.76
C GLU A 20 4.98 4.01 0.58
N ALA A 21 5.46 3.60 -0.59
CA ALA A 21 5.89 2.24 -0.84
C ALA A 21 6.93 2.29 -1.94
N LYS A 22 8.05 1.61 -1.71
CA LYS A 22 9.10 1.47 -2.73
C LYS A 22 9.57 2.82 -3.27
N GLY A 23 9.61 3.83 -2.40
CA GLY A 23 10.08 5.15 -2.78
C GLY A 23 9.05 6.02 -3.47
N VAL A 24 7.84 5.52 -3.64
CA VAL A 24 6.76 6.27 -4.26
C VAL A 24 5.80 6.75 -3.19
N GLN A 25 5.48 8.03 -3.21
CA GLN A 25 4.55 8.61 -2.26
C GLN A 25 3.23 8.93 -2.94
N ARG A 26 2.15 8.72 -2.20
CA ARG A 26 0.80 8.98 -2.70
C ARG A 26 -0.03 9.63 -1.62
N ASP A 27 -0.97 10.45 -2.05
CA ASP A 27 -2.01 10.96 -1.16
C ASP A 27 -3.22 10.07 -1.32
N ILE A 28 -3.76 9.59 -0.21
CA ILE A 28 -4.87 8.66 -0.24
C ILE A 28 -5.95 9.12 0.70
N SER A 29 -7.14 8.55 0.55
CA SER A 29 -8.27 8.84 1.41
C SER A 29 -8.42 7.74 2.45
N LEU A 30 -8.66 8.13 3.70
CA LEU A 30 -8.92 7.19 4.78
C LEU A 30 -10.41 7.04 5.04
N PHE A 31 -11.23 7.53 4.13
CA PHE A 31 -12.68 7.56 4.35
C PHE A 31 -13.24 6.16 4.61
N MET A 32 -12.67 5.15 3.96
CA MET A 32 -13.15 3.77 4.13
C MET A 32 -12.71 3.16 5.45
N LEU A 33 -11.80 3.81 6.17
CA LEU A 33 -11.28 3.30 7.45
C LEU A 33 -11.67 4.20 8.62
N GLN A 34 -12.81 4.87 8.53
CA GLN A 34 -13.25 5.78 9.58
C GLN A 34 -13.43 5.07 10.92
N HIS A 35 -13.69 3.79 10.89
CA HIS A 35 -13.97 3.01 12.10
C HIS A 35 -12.69 2.56 12.81
N GLU A 36 -11.53 2.82 12.25
CA GLU A 36 -10.26 2.42 12.85
C GLU A 36 -9.30 3.60 12.85
N PRO A 37 -8.61 3.82 13.96
CA PRO A 37 -7.60 4.89 13.95
C PRO A 37 -6.41 4.49 13.10
N VAL A 38 -5.94 5.44 12.30
CA VAL A 38 -4.77 5.26 11.46
C VAL A 38 -3.78 6.34 11.84
N VAL A 39 -2.55 5.94 12.12
CA VAL A 39 -1.52 6.88 12.53
C VAL A 39 -0.26 6.64 11.69
N PRO A 40 0.63 7.62 11.64
CA PRO A 40 1.89 7.44 10.92
C PRO A 40 2.61 6.19 11.41
N GLY A 41 3.14 5.43 10.47
CA GLY A 41 3.78 4.16 10.76
C GLY A 41 2.89 2.97 10.51
N ASP A 42 1.59 3.17 10.40
CA ASP A 42 0.67 2.09 10.09
C ASP A 42 0.80 1.69 8.63
N PHE A 43 0.45 0.45 8.34
CA PHE A 43 0.41 -0.05 6.97
C PHE A 43 -1.04 -0.24 6.58
N VAL A 44 -1.37 0.12 5.35
CA VAL A 44 -2.72 -0.04 4.82
C VAL A 44 -2.65 -0.58 3.41
N MET A 45 -3.71 -1.26 3.03
CA MET A 45 -3.88 -1.70 1.66
C MET A 45 -4.56 -0.56 0.91
N VAL A 46 -3.93 -0.10 -0.17
CA VAL A 46 -4.44 1.03 -0.95
C VAL A 46 -4.94 0.52 -2.30
N HIS A 47 -6.15 0.92 -2.65
CA HIS A 47 -6.76 0.55 -3.91
C HIS A 47 -7.47 1.78 -4.47
N VAL A 48 -7.09 2.18 -5.66
CA VAL A 48 -7.67 3.32 -6.38
C VAL A 48 -7.71 4.57 -5.51
N GLY A 49 -6.62 4.81 -4.77
CA GLY A 49 -6.52 6.03 -3.96
C GLY A 49 -7.20 5.97 -2.62
N TYR A 50 -7.75 4.81 -2.23
CA TYR A 50 -8.41 4.63 -0.94
C TYR A 50 -7.70 3.59 -0.12
N ALA A 51 -7.52 3.88 1.16
CA ALA A 51 -7.06 2.86 2.11
C ALA A 51 -8.28 2.02 2.46
N ILE A 52 -8.22 0.73 2.19
CA ILE A 52 -9.38 -0.13 2.39
C ILE A 52 -9.23 -1.07 3.58
N GLN A 53 -8.02 -1.20 4.13
CA GLN A 53 -7.79 -2.17 5.18
C GLN A 53 -6.46 -1.86 5.85
N LYS A 54 -6.43 -1.95 7.18
CA LYS A 54 -5.17 -1.86 7.90
C LYS A 54 -4.46 -3.22 7.83
N MET A 55 -3.16 -3.16 7.78
CA MET A 55 -2.33 -4.36 7.71
C MET A 55 -1.25 -4.27 8.77
N THR A 56 -0.77 -5.42 9.22
CA THR A 56 0.43 -5.43 10.03
C THR A 56 1.64 -5.24 9.12
N GLU A 57 2.75 -4.86 9.72
CA GLU A 57 3.98 -4.73 8.95
C GLU A 57 4.34 -6.05 8.29
N GLU A 58 4.16 -7.13 9.01
CA GLU A 58 4.47 -8.46 8.50
C GLU A 58 3.62 -8.79 7.29
N GLU A 59 2.34 -8.48 7.36
CA GLU A 59 1.44 -8.70 6.23
C GLU A 59 1.85 -7.88 5.02
N ALA A 60 2.22 -6.62 5.26
CA ALA A 60 2.63 -5.74 4.17
C ALA A 60 3.90 -6.24 3.52
N LEU A 61 4.87 -6.68 4.31
CA LEU A 61 6.12 -7.20 3.77
C LEU A 61 5.89 -8.47 2.98
N SER A 62 5.03 -9.36 3.48
CA SER A 62 4.70 -10.59 2.76
C SER A 62 4.05 -10.30 1.42
N ALA A 63 3.14 -9.32 1.40
CA ALA A 63 2.48 -8.96 0.17
C ALA A 63 3.47 -8.39 -0.82
N TRP A 64 4.41 -7.55 -0.34
CA TRP A 64 5.41 -6.98 -1.23
C TRP A 64 6.36 -8.04 -1.77
N GLU A 65 6.70 -9.02 -0.95
CA GLU A 65 7.53 -10.13 -1.42
C GLU A 65 6.85 -10.86 -2.56
N LEU A 66 5.55 -11.10 -2.41
CA LEU A 66 4.80 -11.76 -3.44
C LEU A 66 4.74 -10.92 -4.71
N TYR A 67 4.49 -9.63 -4.56
CA TYR A 67 4.46 -8.74 -5.73
C TYR A 67 5.81 -8.69 -6.42
N ASP A 68 6.89 -8.58 -5.65
CA ASP A 68 8.23 -8.55 -6.23
C ASP A 68 8.51 -9.82 -7.00
N GLU A 69 8.07 -10.95 -6.46
CA GLU A 69 8.27 -12.23 -7.09
C GLU A 69 7.53 -12.31 -8.42
N VAL A 70 6.28 -11.90 -8.42
CA VAL A 70 5.45 -11.97 -9.61
C VAL A 70 5.89 -10.93 -10.63
N LEU A 71 6.04 -9.68 -10.19
CA LEU A 71 6.39 -8.60 -11.09
C LEU A 71 7.83 -8.71 -11.55
N GLY A 72 8.71 -9.12 -10.65
CA GLY A 72 10.10 -9.31 -11.00
C GLY A 72 10.28 -10.39 -12.04
N ALA A 73 9.58 -11.49 -11.86
CA ALA A 73 9.64 -12.57 -12.83
C ALA A 73 9.08 -12.12 -14.15
N GLY A 74 7.97 -11.37 -14.10
CA GLY A 74 7.38 -10.85 -15.32
C GLY A 74 8.32 -9.90 -16.02
N GLU A 75 8.96 -9.05 -15.26
CA GLU A 75 9.90 -8.10 -15.83
C GLU A 75 11.11 -8.81 -16.41
N SER A 76 11.57 -9.84 -15.72
CA SER A 76 12.69 -10.60 -16.22
C SER A 76 12.36 -11.21 -17.56
N GLY A 77 11.17 -11.75 -17.64
CA GLY A 77 10.73 -12.37 -18.87
C GLY A 77 10.47 -11.34 -19.95
N ALA A 78 9.97 -10.21 -19.51
CA ALA A 78 9.66 -9.16 -20.46
C ALA A 78 10.89 -8.36 -20.73
N GLY A 79 11.52 -8.30 -19.70
CA GLY A 79 12.56 -7.51 -19.76
C GLY A 79 13.45 -7.81 -20.81
N ASP A 80 12.81 -8.13 -20.46
CA ASP A 80 13.13 -8.24 -20.87
C ASP A 80 12.56 -8.00 -21.65
N ALA A 81 12.08 -7.96 -21.52
CA ALA A 81 11.60 -7.66 -22.07
C ALA A 81 11.64 -7.39 -22.42
#